data_f45c15b940499127695982083f3cae3b
#
_entry.id   f45c15b940499127695982083f3cae3b
#
_cell.length_a   1.000
_cell.length_b   1.000
_cell.length_c   1.000
_cell.angle_alpha   90.00
_cell.angle_beta   90.00
_cell.angle_gamma   90.00
#
_symmetry.space_group_name_H-M   'P 1'
#
loop_
_entity.id
_entity.type
_entity.pdbx_description
1 polymer ?
#
loop_
_entity_poly.entity_id
_entity_poly.type
_entity_poly.pdbx_seq_one_letter_code
_entity_poly.pdbx_strand_id
1 'polypeptide(L)'
;PKLHTGTCWFISFYAFDPAKGEMRRKRIKINSVGTATQRRRYAAQVCHRLSEKLETGWNPWVESEADRCYKQFSDVLTHYRNYTTKLLNDGVLRQSTCHDYMCFVHILECWNENRRSPIRYIYQFDRDFCVRFLDYIYIERENSPRTRNNYLAFLRTFSSFLVQHLYLKERPTDGLISIGRALLKKERKVIATEDMRRLHDWLDAHNRPYLLVCYFLHYMLIRPKEIAKLRLCDICCLF
;
A
#
# COMPACT_ATOMS: atom_id res chain seq x y z
N PRO A 1 -31.63 4.36 8.14
CA PRO A 1 -32.57 3.46 8.80
C PRO A 1 -33.98 4.07 8.91
N LYS A 2 -35.03 3.26 8.69
CA LYS A 2 -36.43 3.71 8.76
C LYS A 2 -37.22 2.79 9.67
N LEU A 3 -38.00 3.37 10.60
CA LEU A 3 -38.90 2.65 11.49
C LEU A 3 -40.22 2.34 10.75
N HIS A 4 -40.67 1.10 10.85
CA HIS A 4 -41.98 0.63 10.41
C HIS A 4 -42.80 0.21 11.65
N THR A 5 -43.99 0.79 11.75
CA THR A 5 -44.96 0.53 12.81
C THR A 5 -46.17 -0.18 12.23
N GLY A 6 -46.67 -1.21 12.88
CA GLY A 6 -47.81 -2.02 12.46
C GLY A 6 -47.97 -3.20 13.42
N THR A 7 -48.52 -4.31 12.99
CA THR A 7 -48.62 -5.55 13.75
C THR A 7 -47.23 -6.03 14.25
N CYS A 8 -46.23 -5.88 13.39
CA CYS A 8 -44.82 -6.12 13.73
C CYS A 8 -43.98 -4.85 13.56
N TRP A 9 -43.32 -4.41 14.62
CA TRP A 9 -42.45 -3.26 14.59
C TRP A 9 -41.03 -3.69 14.19
N PHE A 10 -40.48 -3.02 13.20
CA PHE A 10 -39.10 -3.28 12.74
C PHE A 10 -38.46 -2.03 12.17
N ILE A 11 -37.14 -1.99 12.27
CA ILE A 11 -36.30 -0.99 11.60
C ILE A 11 -35.76 -1.64 10.33
N SER A 12 -35.87 -0.97 9.18
CA SER A 12 -35.23 -1.41 7.95
C SER A 12 -34.19 -0.41 7.48
N PHE A 13 -33.13 -0.93 6.88
CA PHE A 13 -32.09 -0.15 6.21
C PHE A 13 -31.51 -0.97 5.06
N TYR A 14 -30.81 -0.29 4.18
CA TYR A 14 -30.12 -0.90 3.04
C TYR A 14 -28.61 -0.81 3.27
N ALA A 15 -27.91 -1.87 2.92
CA ALA A 15 -26.46 -1.92 2.87
C ALA A 15 -26.03 -2.74 1.65
N PHE A 16 -24.89 -2.42 1.08
CA PHE A 16 -24.33 -3.13 -0.07
C PHE A 16 -23.85 -4.52 0.36
N ASP A 17 -24.34 -5.56 -0.33
CA ASP A 17 -23.90 -6.94 -0.13
C ASP A 17 -22.78 -7.25 -1.15
N PRO A 18 -21.50 -7.33 -0.72
CA PRO A 18 -20.39 -7.55 -1.64
C PRO A 18 -20.42 -8.94 -2.27
N ALA A 19 -21.03 -9.95 -1.63
CA ALA A 19 -21.16 -11.29 -2.18
C ALA A 19 -22.15 -11.35 -3.35
N LYS A 20 -23.13 -10.43 -3.39
CA LYS A 20 -24.15 -10.36 -4.46
C LYS A 20 -23.98 -9.17 -5.37
N GLY A 21 -23.13 -8.19 -5.01
CA GLY A 21 -22.92 -6.98 -5.79
C GLY A 21 -24.11 -6.00 -5.82
N GLU A 22 -25.07 -6.10 -4.88
CA GLU A 22 -26.29 -5.31 -4.86
C GLU A 22 -26.63 -4.71 -3.48
N MET A 23 -27.45 -3.67 -3.46
CA MET A 23 -28.00 -3.09 -2.22
C MET A 23 -29.11 -3.98 -1.67
N ARG A 24 -28.89 -4.57 -0.50
CA ARG A 24 -29.88 -5.44 0.15
C ARG A 24 -30.47 -4.81 1.40
N ARG A 25 -31.76 -5.09 1.62
CA ARG A 25 -32.50 -4.63 2.78
C ARG A 25 -32.27 -5.57 3.97
N LYS A 26 -31.88 -5.00 5.11
CA LYS A 26 -31.87 -5.69 6.41
C LYS A 26 -32.99 -5.17 7.31
N ARG A 27 -33.57 -6.05 8.14
CA ARG A 27 -34.64 -5.71 9.09
C ARG A 27 -34.22 -6.14 10.49
N ILE A 28 -34.45 -5.26 11.46
CA ILE A 28 -34.26 -5.53 12.90
C ILE A 28 -35.62 -5.46 13.55
N LYS A 29 -36.12 -6.58 14.10
CA LYS A 29 -37.35 -6.64 14.84
C LYS A 29 -37.20 -6.01 16.23
N ILE A 30 -38.17 -5.24 16.69
CA ILE A 30 -38.16 -4.55 17.99
C ILE A 30 -39.43 -4.82 18.84
N ASN A 31 -40.18 -5.87 18.51
CA ASN A 31 -41.41 -6.23 19.19
C ASN A 31 -41.23 -6.68 20.64
N SER A 32 -40.03 -7.10 21.05
CA SER A 32 -39.72 -7.55 22.40
C SER A 32 -39.63 -6.44 23.43
N VAL A 33 -39.65 -5.16 22.99
CA VAL A 33 -39.60 -4.01 23.89
C VAL A 33 -41.05 -3.65 24.33
N GLY A 34 -41.26 -3.55 25.60
CA GLY A 34 -42.49 -3.26 26.34
C GLY A 34 -43.61 -2.46 25.67
N THR A 35 -43.97 -1.27 26.18
CA THR A 35 -45.06 -0.42 25.68
C THR A 35 -44.73 0.26 24.33
N ALA A 36 -45.74 0.72 23.59
CA ALA A 36 -45.57 1.42 22.33
C ALA A 36 -44.66 2.67 22.44
N THR A 37 -44.76 3.40 23.55
CA THR A 37 -43.89 4.58 23.82
C THR A 37 -42.44 4.18 24.03
N GLN A 38 -42.22 3.12 24.80
CA GLN A 38 -40.86 2.58 25.00
C GLN A 38 -40.25 2.06 23.70
N ARG A 39 -41.05 1.39 22.87
CA ARG A 39 -40.61 0.94 21.53
C ARG A 39 -40.21 2.10 20.63
N ARG A 40 -40.96 3.20 20.59
CA ARG A 40 -40.59 4.39 19.80
C ARG A 40 -39.28 4.99 20.28
N ARG A 41 -39.10 5.14 21.60
CA ARG A 41 -37.87 5.68 22.19
C ARG A 41 -36.65 4.79 21.86
N TYR A 42 -36.80 3.49 22.04
CA TYR A 42 -35.78 2.51 21.70
C TYR A 42 -35.47 2.51 20.19
N ALA A 43 -36.51 2.53 19.35
CA ALA A 43 -36.32 2.60 17.92
C ALA A 43 -35.53 3.85 17.45
N ALA A 44 -35.83 5.00 18.05
CA ALA A 44 -35.10 6.24 17.73
C ALA A 44 -33.60 6.11 18.10
N GLN A 45 -33.28 5.53 19.26
CA GLN A 45 -31.89 5.28 19.65
C GLN A 45 -31.20 4.29 18.73
N VAL A 46 -31.89 3.21 18.35
CA VAL A 46 -31.32 2.20 17.42
C VAL A 46 -31.11 2.80 16.03
N CYS A 47 -32.07 3.60 15.52
CA CYS A 47 -31.93 4.28 14.24
C CYS A 47 -30.72 5.21 14.25
N HIS A 48 -30.53 6.01 15.30
CA HIS A 48 -29.39 6.91 15.43
C HIS A 48 -28.05 6.13 15.39
N ARG A 49 -27.91 5.12 16.26
CA ARG A 49 -26.71 4.27 16.29
C ARG A 49 -26.43 3.55 14.97
N LEU A 50 -27.49 3.11 14.27
CA LEU A 50 -27.35 2.47 12.95
C LEU A 50 -26.90 3.48 11.88
N SER A 51 -27.43 4.73 11.93
CA SER A 51 -26.98 5.78 11.00
C SER A 51 -25.50 6.06 11.20
N GLU A 52 -25.06 6.29 12.44
CA GLU A 52 -23.65 6.50 12.77
C GLU A 52 -22.76 5.34 12.30
N LYS A 53 -23.18 4.08 12.55
CA LYS A 53 -22.45 2.90 12.08
C LYS A 53 -22.38 2.81 10.55
N LEU A 54 -23.48 3.09 9.85
CA LEU A 54 -23.51 3.06 8.39
C LEU A 54 -22.67 4.19 7.79
N GLU A 55 -22.64 5.37 8.39
CA GLU A 55 -21.79 6.50 7.99
C GLU A 55 -20.30 6.20 8.21
N THR A 56 -19.96 5.44 9.27
CA THR A 56 -18.59 4.97 9.51
C THR A 56 -18.18 3.79 8.62
N GLY A 57 -19.07 3.34 7.71
CA GLY A 57 -18.78 2.28 6.74
C GLY A 57 -19.08 0.86 7.24
N TRP A 58 -19.70 0.71 8.41
CA TRP A 58 -20.12 -0.62 8.88
C TRP A 58 -21.09 -1.27 7.90
N ASN A 59 -20.85 -2.55 7.59
CA ASN A 59 -21.66 -3.33 6.67
C ASN A 59 -22.17 -4.62 7.35
N PRO A 60 -23.51 -4.80 7.46
CA PRO A 60 -24.08 -5.96 8.14
C PRO A 60 -23.93 -7.29 7.40
N TRP A 61 -23.42 -7.26 6.17
CA TRP A 61 -23.18 -8.44 5.33
C TRP A 61 -21.71 -8.89 5.36
N VAL A 62 -20.85 -8.10 6.00
CA VAL A 62 -19.42 -8.40 6.15
C VAL A 62 -19.17 -8.75 7.61
N GLU A 63 -18.88 -10.02 7.87
CA GLU A 63 -18.41 -10.47 9.17
C GLU A 63 -16.94 -10.08 9.31
N SER A 64 -16.68 -8.97 9.96
CA SER A 64 -15.33 -8.56 10.30
C SER A 64 -15.23 -8.33 11.81
N GLU A 65 -14.29 -9.00 12.43
CA GLU A 65 -14.00 -8.88 13.86
C GLU A 65 -12.99 -7.76 14.18
N ALA A 66 -12.46 -7.06 13.18
CA ALA A 66 -11.53 -5.96 13.40
C ALA A 66 -12.28 -4.64 13.61
N ASP A 67 -12.04 -3.97 14.74
CA ASP A 67 -12.76 -2.75 15.15
C ASP A 67 -12.62 -1.58 14.15
N ARG A 68 -11.58 -1.56 13.34
CA ARG A 68 -11.26 -0.47 12.41
C ARG A 68 -11.42 -0.82 10.94
N CYS A 69 -11.97 -1.98 10.62
CA CYS A 69 -12.08 -2.46 9.22
C CYS A 69 -13.01 -1.61 8.34
N TYR A 70 -13.89 -0.81 8.95
CA TYR A 70 -14.83 0.08 8.25
C TYR A 70 -14.30 1.50 8.02
N LYS A 71 -13.03 1.75 8.31
CA LYS A 71 -12.39 3.03 7.98
C LYS A 71 -12.23 3.16 6.46
N GLN A 72 -12.32 4.39 5.99
CA GLN A 72 -12.10 4.67 4.57
C GLN A 72 -10.67 4.31 4.16
N PHE A 73 -10.52 3.76 2.98
CA PHE A 73 -9.22 3.32 2.46
C PHE A 73 -8.25 4.49 2.31
N SER A 74 -8.74 5.66 1.85
CA SER A 74 -7.97 6.92 1.75
C SER A 74 -7.41 7.38 3.10
N ASP A 75 -8.24 7.31 4.16
CA ASP A 75 -7.82 7.72 5.50
C ASP A 75 -6.73 6.79 6.04
N VAL A 76 -6.84 5.50 5.75
CA VAL A 76 -5.83 4.50 6.16
C VAL A 76 -4.53 4.70 5.40
N LEU A 77 -4.58 5.02 4.10
CA LEU A 77 -3.39 5.38 3.33
C LEU A 77 -2.72 6.64 3.87
N THR A 78 -3.51 7.65 4.24
CA THR A 78 -3.00 8.87 4.88
C THR A 78 -2.34 8.57 6.23
N HIS A 79 -2.97 7.72 7.05
CA HIS A 79 -2.36 7.26 8.31
C HIS A 79 -1.04 6.52 8.07
N TYR A 80 -0.96 5.66 7.06
CA TYR A 80 0.27 4.95 6.71
C TYR A 80 1.38 5.91 6.27
N ARG A 81 1.06 6.93 5.45
CA ARG A 81 2.01 7.98 5.05
C ARG A 81 2.57 8.72 6.28
N ASN A 82 1.69 9.14 7.19
CA ASN A 82 2.09 9.84 8.41
C ASN A 82 2.96 8.95 9.31
N TYR A 83 2.61 7.69 9.46
CA TYR A 83 3.38 6.70 10.22
C TYR A 83 4.77 6.50 9.61
N THR A 84 4.86 6.30 8.29
CA THR A 84 6.13 6.12 7.58
C THR A 84 7.02 7.37 7.67
N THR A 85 6.43 8.57 7.57
CA THR A 85 7.15 9.84 7.75
C THR A 85 7.66 9.98 9.18
N LYS A 86 6.89 9.58 10.17
CA LYS A 86 7.33 9.59 11.56
C LYS A 86 8.53 8.65 11.78
N LEU A 87 8.49 7.43 11.22
CA LEU A 87 9.62 6.50 11.27
C LEU A 87 10.90 7.08 10.61
N LEU A 88 10.74 7.85 9.54
CA LEU A 88 11.87 8.55 8.92
C LEU A 88 12.43 9.63 9.86
N ASN A 89 11.59 10.47 10.45
CA ASN A 89 11.99 11.54 11.35
C ASN A 89 12.68 11.00 12.62
N ASP A 90 12.25 9.84 13.10
CA ASP A 90 12.85 9.16 14.26
C ASP A 90 14.14 8.38 13.89
N GLY A 91 14.57 8.41 12.63
CA GLY A 91 15.77 7.73 12.15
C GLY A 91 15.66 6.19 12.05
N VAL A 92 14.46 5.64 12.23
CA VAL A 92 14.19 4.19 12.13
C VAL A 92 14.16 3.73 10.68
N LEU A 93 13.66 4.58 9.78
CA LEU A 93 13.54 4.28 8.37
C LEU A 93 14.50 5.13 7.53
N ARG A 94 15.13 4.53 6.52
CA ARG A 94 16.00 5.27 5.59
C ARG A 94 15.14 6.15 4.65
N GLN A 95 15.66 7.32 4.29
CA GLN A 95 15.00 8.24 3.38
C GLN A 95 14.62 7.60 2.03
N SER A 96 15.52 6.79 1.44
CA SER A 96 15.22 6.09 0.18
C SER A 96 14.06 5.11 0.31
N THR A 97 13.99 4.37 1.42
CA THR A 97 12.90 3.41 1.67
C THR A 97 11.56 4.13 1.90
N CYS A 98 11.59 5.25 2.62
CA CYS A 98 10.41 6.10 2.80
C CYS A 98 9.90 6.61 1.44
N HIS A 99 10.80 7.12 0.61
CA HIS A 99 10.46 7.59 -0.75
C HIS A 99 9.82 6.47 -1.58
N ASP A 100 10.42 5.27 -1.60
CA ASP A 100 9.88 4.12 -2.34
C ASP A 100 8.47 3.76 -1.86
N TYR A 101 8.23 3.74 -0.53
CA TYR A 101 6.90 3.46 0.03
C TYR A 101 5.88 4.52 -0.37
N MET A 102 6.25 5.81 -0.37
CA MET A 102 5.36 6.87 -0.83
C MET A 102 4.99 6.71 -2.31
N CYS A 103 5.95 6.35 -3.16
CA CYS A 103 5.70 6.06 -4.57
C CYS A 103 4.77 4.87 -4.75
N PHE A 104 4.97 3.78 -3.99
CA PHE A 104 4.11 2.59 -4.08
C PHE A 104 2.68 2.89 -3.61
N VAL A 105 2.52 3.63 -2.51
CA VAL A 105 1.20 4.07 -2.03
C VAL A 105 0.50 4.93 -3.06
N HIS A 106 1.20 5.86 -3.68
CA HIS A 106 0.63 6.72 -4.73
C HIS A 106 0.14 5.89 -5.94
N ILE A 107 0.94 4.94 -6.40
CA ILE A 107 0.54 4.09 -7.53
C ILE A 107 -0.65 3.19 -7.17
N LEU A 108 -0.70 2.66 -5.94
CA LEU A 108 -1.83 1.88 -5.44
C LEU A 108 -3.11 2.70 -5.39
N GLU A 109 -3.04 3.94 -4.92
CA GLU A 109 -4.15 4.88 -4.83
C GLU A 109 -4.67 5.25 -6.23
N CYS A 110 -3.79 5.71 -7.12
CA CYS A 110 -4.15 6.03 -8.50
C CYS A 110 -4.78 4.84 -9.25
N TRP A 111 -4.23 3.63 -9.07
CA TRP A 111 -4.82 2.44 -9.68
C TRP A 111 -6.21 2.16 -9.11
N ASN A 112 -6.38 2.25 -7.79
CA ASN A 112 -7.68 2.03 -7.17
C ASN A 112 -8.73 3.03 -7.66
N GLU A 113 -8.40 4.30 -7.77
CA GLU A 113 -9.30 5.37 -8.25
C GLU A 113 -9.74 5.15 -9.70
N ASN A 114 -8.85 4.63 -10.55
CA ASN A 114 -9.12 4.38 -11.96
C ASN A 114 -9.85 3.06 -12.22
N ARG A 115 -10.13 2.25 -11.19
CA ARG A 115 -10.90 1.01 -11.35
C ARG A 115 -12.37 1.28 -11.60
N ARG A 116 -13.01 0.40 -12.35
CA ARG A 116 -14.49 0.41 -12.53
C ARG A 116 -15.24 0.31 -11.19
N SER A 117 -14.66 -0.38 -10.20
CA SER A 117 -15.20 -0.53 -8.84
C SER A 117 -14.06 -0.31 -7.84
N PRO A 118 -13.77 0.95 -7.47
CA PRO A 118 -12.72 1.24 -6.48
C PRO A 118 -13.16 0.77 -5.10
N ILE A 119 -12.22 0.29 -4.30
CA ILE A 119 -12.49 0.01 -2.90
C ILE A 119 -12.58 1.32 -2.12
N ARG A 120 -13.55 1.41 -1.23
CA ARG A 120 -13.80 2.58 -0.38
C ARG A 120 -13.40 2.36 1.07
N TYR A 121 -13.52 1.13 1.55
CA TYR A 121 -13.27 0.75 2.93
C TYR A 121 -12.17 -0.29 3.02
N ILE A 122 -11.46 -0.30 4.16
CA ILE A 122 -10.28 -1.16 4.33
C ILE A 122 -10.61 -2.65 4.33
N TYR A 123 -11.82 -3.07 4.77
CA TYR A 123 -12.23 -4.47 4.73
C TYR A 123 -12.27 -5.06 3.30
N GLN A 124 -12.35 -4.19 2.28
CA GLN A 124 -12.31 -4.58 0.87
C GLN A 124 -10.88 -4.81 0.35
N PHE A 125 -9.88 -4.47 1.17
CA PHE A 125 -8.47 -4.74 0.88
C PHE A 125 -8.19 -6.21 1.23
N ASP A 126 -8.60 -7.08 0.33
CA ASP A 126 -8.52 -8.53 0.44
C ASP A 126 -7.42 -9.11 -0.47
N ARG A 127 -7.33 -10.45 -0.50
CA ARG A 127 -6.38 -11.17 -1.33
C ARG A 127 -6.63 -10.94 -2.82
N ASP A 128 -7.89 -10.90 -3.26
CA ASP A 128 -8.26 -10.67 -4.66
C ASP A 128 -7.80 -9.29 -5.12
N PHE A 129 -8.00 -8.27 -4.27
CA PHE A 129 -7.51 -6.92 -4.54
C PHE A 129 -5.98 -6.89 -4.71
N CYS A 130 -5.23 -7.56 -3.81
CA CYS A 130 -3.77 -7.62 -3.89
C CYS A 130 -3.29 -8.32 -5.16
N VAL A 131 -3.93 -9.44 -5.55
CA VAL A 131 -3.59 -10.18 -6.77
C VAL A 131 -3.83 -9.30 -7.99
N ARG A 132 -5.01 -8.69 -8.13
CA ARG A 132 -5.34 -7.80 -9.27
C ARG A 132 -4.40 -6.61 -9.39
N PHE A 133 -3.98 -6.03 -8.26
CA PHE A 133 -2.98 -4.97 -8.29
C PHE A 133 -1.63 -5.46 -8.80
N LEU A 134 -1.18 -6.63 -8.35
CA LEU A 134 0.07 -7.21 -8.84
C LEU A 134 0.02 -7.60 -10.32
N ASP A 135 -1.13 -8.06 -10.80
CA ASP A 135 -1.36 -8.35 -12.23
C ASP A 135 -1.35 -7.05 -13.05
N TYR A 136 -1.98 -5.98 -12.58
CA TYR A 136 -1.86 -4.66 -13.18
C TYR A 136 -0.41 -4.21 -13.30
N ILE A 137 0.38 -4.33 -12.23
CA ILE A 137 1.79 -3.95 -12.23
C ILE A 137 2.60 -4.79 -13.23
N TYR A 138 2.33 -6.09 -13.33
CA TYR A 138 3.13 -7.00 -14.13
C TYR A 138 2.69 -7.08 -15.58
N ILE A 139 1.37 -7.17 -15.81
CA ILE A 139 0.80 -7.39 -17.14
C ILE A 139 0.49 -6.06 -17.83
N GLU A 140 -0.34 -5.20 -17.21
CA GLU A 140 -0.81 -3.98 -17.88
C GLU A 140 0.29 -2.91 -17.97
N ARG A 141 1.16 -2.81 -16.96
CA ARG A 141 2.32 -1.89 -16.97
C ARG A 141 3.59 -2.52 -17.53
N GLU A 142 3.55 -3.77 -17.95
CA GLU A 142 4.68 -4.51 -18.56
C GLU A 142 5.99 -4.44 -17.73
N ASN A 143 5.86 -4.40 -16.40
CA ASN A 143 7.02 -4.30 -15.52
C ASN A 143 7.75 -5.65 -15.39
N SER A 144 9.04 -5.58 -15.02
CA SER A 144 9.86 -6.76 -14.79
C SER A 144 9.35 -7.59 -13.58
N PRO A 145 9.64 -8.92 -13.54
CA PRO A 145 9.37 -9.76 -12.37
C PRO A 145 9.94 -9.18 -11.06
N ARG A 146 11.10 -8.54 -11.13
CA ARG A 146 11.75 -7.89 -9.99
C ARG A 146 10.90 -6.72 -9.48
N THR A 147 10.41 -5.88 -10.40
CA THR A 147 9.55 -4.74 -10.04
C THR A 147 8.25 -5.21 -9.39
N ARG A 148 7.60 -6.21 -9.98
CA ARG A 148 6.38 -6.82 -9.40
C ARG A 148 6.65 -7.37 -7.99
N ASN A 149 7.79 -8.03 -7.77
CA ASN A 149 8.16 -8.55 -6.45
C ASN A 149 8.46 -7.44 -5.43
N ASN A 150 8.96 -6.27 -5.86
CA ASN A 150 9.10 -5.10 -4.98
C ASN A 150 7.72 -4.59 -4.52
N TYR A 151 6.72 -4.55 -5.41
CA TYR A 151 5.34 -4.22 -5.02
C TYR A 151 4.74 -5.27 -4.07
N LEU A 152 5.01 -6.56 -4.29
CA LEU A 152 4.58 -7.59 -3.34
C LEU A 152 5.23 -7.41 -1.96
N ALA A 153 6.52 -7.07 -1.90
CA ALA A 153 7.19 -6.78 -0.63
C ALA A 153 6.57 -5.56 0.08
N PHE A 154 6.25 -4.50 -0.67
CA PHE A 154 5.52 -3.35 -0.16
C PHE A 154 4.13 -3.75 0.38
N LEU A 155 3.33 -4.50 -0.39
CA LEU A 155 2.00 -4.97 0.05
C LEU A 155 2.08 -5.79 1.33
N ARG A 156 3.11 -6.62 1.50
CA ARG A 156 3.35 -7.38 2.74
C ARG A 156 3.62 -6.46 3.93
N THR A 157 4.44 -5.44 3.73
CA THR A 157 4.74 -4.43 4.77
C THR A 157 3.47 -3.64 5.12
N PHE A 158 2.72 -3.20 4.13
CA PHE A 158 1.45 -2.49 4.33
C PHE A 158 0.41 -3.38 5.02
N SER A 159 0.26 -4.64 4.60
CA SER A 159 -0.64 -5.60 5.26
C SER A 159 -0.25 -5.85 6.73
N SER A 160 1.04 -5.91 7.03
CA SER A 160 1.52 -6.03 8.41
C SER A 160 1.16 -4.80 9.25
N PHE A 161 1.30 -3.59 8.70
CA PHE A 161 0.82 -2.35 9.31
C PHE A 161 -0.69 -2.40 9.59
N LEU A 162 -1.49 -2.86 8.62
CA LEU A 162 -2.95 -2.95 8.77
C LEU A 162 -3.36 -3.90 9.91
N VAL A 163 -2.70 -5.04 10.05
CA VAL A 163 -2.94 -5.99 11.15
C VAL A 163 -2.47 -5.40 12.47
N GLN A 164 -1.27 -4.83 12.52
CA GLN A 164 -0.72 -4.23 13.74
C GLN A 164 -1.59 -3.10 14.30
N HIS A 165 -2.23 -2.31 13.42
CA HIS A 165 -3.10 -1.21 13.81
C HIS A 165 -4.58 -1.60 13.88
N LEU A 166 -4.91 -2.89 13.88
CA LEU A 166 -6.26 -3.45 14.02
C LEU A 166 -7.24 -3.02 12.92
N TYR A 167 -6.73 -2.74 11.72
CA TYR A 167 -7.55 -2.51 10.54
C TYR A 167 -8.01 -3.80 9.90
N LEU A 168 -7.17 -4.83 9.92
CA LEU A 168 -7.49 -6.18 9.45
C LEU A 168 -7.11 -7.21 10.52
N LYS A 169 -7.76 -8.36 10.50
CA LYS A 169 -7.46 -9.50 11.38
C LYS A 169 -6.25 -10.28 10.88
N GLU A 170 -6.16 -10.46 9.57
CA GLU A 170 -5.14 -11.27 8.90
C GLU A 170 -4.53 -10.49 7.74
N ARG A 171 -3.35 -10.90 7.30
CA ARG A 171 -2.68 -10.27 6.16
C ARG A 171 -3.21 -10.87 4.85
N PRO A 172 -3.84 -10.08 3.97
CA PRO A 172 -4.31 -10.55 2.66
C PRO A 172 -3.20 -11.08 1.75
N THR A 173 -1.96 -10.71 2.06
CA THR A 173 -0.77 -11.10 1.29
C THR A 173 -0.20 -12.45 1.68
N ASP A 174 -0.71 -13.10 2.73
CA ASP A 174 -0.22 -14.40 3.14
C ASP A 174 -0.48 -15.44 2.05
N GLY A 175 0.56 -16.24 1.75
CA GLY A 175 0.52 -17.22 0.65
C GLY A 175 0.65 -16.63 -0.76
N LEU A 176 0.84 -15.32 -0.95
CA LEU A 176 1.21 -14.77 -2.25
C LEU A 176 2.69 -15.05 -2.56
N ILE A 177 2.95 -15.64 -3.73
CA ILE A 177 4.27 -16.11 -4.14
C ILE A 177 4.96 -15.06 -5.02
N SER A 178 6.27 -14.92 -4.83
CA SER A 178 7.14 -14.13 -5.71
C SER A 178 7.35 -14.83 -7.04
N ILE A 179 7.40 -14.08 -8.13
CA ILE A 179 7.78 -14.60 -9.44
C ILE A 179 9.30 -14.86 -9.42
N GLY A 180 9.72 -15.98 -9.99
CA GLY A 180 11.12 -16.35 -10.13
C GLY A 180 11.95 -15.32 -10.90
N ARG A 181 13.26 -15.42 -10.82
CA ARG A 181 14.17 -14.55 -11.60
C ARG A 181 14.07 -14.90 -13.08
N ALA A 182 14.16 -13.87 -13.93
CA ALA A 182 14.28 -14.10 -15.37
C ALA A 182 15.49 -15.00 -15.68
N LEU A 183 15.27 -16.01 -16.50
CA LEU A 183 16.32 -16.97 -16.91
C LEU A 183 17.40 -16.30 -17.77
N LEU A 184 16.99 -15.31 -18.57
CA LEU A 184 17.91 -14.55 -19.42
C LEU A 184 18.63 -13.50 -18.57
N LYS A 185 19.89 -13.77 -18.25
CA LYS A 185 20.79 -12.73 -17.75
C LYS A 185 21.14 -11.79 -18.89
N LYS A 186 20.95 -10.48 -18.71
CA LYS A 186 21.56 -9.51 -19.62
C LYS A 186 23.07 -9.73 -19.60
N GLU A 187 23.61 -10.11 -20.76
CA GLU A 187 25.06 -10.15 -20.93
C GLU A 187 25.63 -8.75 -20.71
N ARG A 188 26.56 -8.67 -19.79
CA ARG A 188 27.30 -7.43 -19.57
C ARG A 188 28.39 -7.36 -20.65
N LYS A 189 28.26 -6.43 -21.59
CA LYS A 189 29.30 -6.14 -22.52
C LYS A 189 30.46 -5.47 -21.76
N VAL A 190 31.64 -6.06 -21.87
CA VAL A 190 32.88 -5.47 -21.36
C VAL A 190 33.39 -4.49 -22.41
N ILE A 191 33.81 -3.30 -21.98
CA ILE A 191 34.42 -2.31 -22.87
C ILE A 191 35.76 -2.87 -23.35
N ALA A 192 36.00 -2.82 -24.67
CA ALA A 192 37.27 -3.27 -25.25
C ALA A 192 38.45 -2.42 -24.73
N THR A 193 39.62 -3.01 -24.58
CA THR A 193 40.81 -2.31 -24.05
C THR A 193 41.16 -1.07 -24.87
N GLU A 194 40.97 -1.12 -26.16
CA GLU A 194 41.22 0.01 -27.08
C GLU A 194 40.26 1.18 -26.80
N ASP A 195 38.96 0.88 -26.61
CA ASP A 195 37.96 1.88 -26.29
C ASP A 195 38.18 2.47 -24.89
N MET A 196 38.67 1.67 -23.96
CA MET A 196 39.08 2.13 -22.62
C MET A 196 40.19 3.14 -22.67
N ARG A 197 41.23 2.91 -23.52
CA ARG A 197 42.35 3.86 -23.73
C ARG A 197 41.84 5.17 -24.34
N ARG A 198 41.04 5.10 -25.40
CA ARG A 198 40.46 6.28 -26.03
C ARG A 198 39.62 7.09 -25.07
N LEU A 199 38.79 6.42 -24.26
CA LEU A 199 37.98 7.07 -23.23
C LEU A 199 38.87 7.75 -22.17
N HIS A 200 39.93 7.07 -21.72
CA HIS A 200 40.90 7.62 -20.78
C HIS A 200 41.54 8.91 -21.32
N ASP A 201 42.12 8.86 -22.51
CA ASP A 201 42.83 9.98 -23.11
C ASP A 201 41.88 11.18 -23.35
N TRP A 202 40.66 10.89 -23.77
CA TRP A 202 39.64 11.92 -23.95
C TRP A 202 39.24 12.56 -22.60
N LEU A 203 39.03 11.77 -21.56
CA LEU A 203 38.68 12.26 -20.22
C LEU A 203 39.82 13.03 -19.57
N ASP A 204 41.08 12.62 -19.77
CA ASP A 204 42.23 13.33 -19.24
C ASP A 204 42.38 14.72 -19.89
N ALA A 205 42.08 14.84 -21.16
CA ALA A 205 42.09 16.13 -21.87
C ALA A 205 40.91 17.04 -21.53
N HIS A 206 39.71 16.48 -21.28
CA HIS A 206 38.48 17.26 -21.23
C HIS A 206 37.78 17.28 -19.85
N ASN A 207 37.97 16.23 -19.04
CA ASN A 207 37.26 16.13 -17.74
C ASN A 207 38.00 15.25 -16.71
N ARG A 208 39.13 15.73 -16.20
CA ARG A 208 39.93 15.04 -15.17
C ARG A 208 39.16 14.70 -13.89
N PRO A 209 38.28 15.56 -13.37
CA PRO A 209 37.49 15.19 -12.18
C PRO A 209 36.64 13.94 -12.41
N TYR A 210 36.04 13.79 -13.60
CA TYR A 210 35.27 12.60 -13.92
C TYR A 210 36.16 11.37 -14.14
N LEU A 211 37.36 11.54 -14.71
CA LEU A 211 38.36 10.47 -14.81
C LEU A 211 38.72 9.94 -13.42
N LEU A 212 38.93 10.81 -12.45
CA LEU A 212 39.16 10.41 -11.05
C LEU A 212 38.02 9.58 -10.48
N VAL A 213 36.75 9.96 -10.75
CA VAL A 213 35.57 9.17 -10.36
C VAL A 213 35.62 7.78 -11.02
N CYS A 214 36.00 7.69 -12.29
CA CYS A 214 36.17 6.40 -12.97
C CYS A 214 37.24 5.52 -12.31
N TYR A 215 38.35 6.11 -11.85
CA TYR A 215 39.38 5.38 -11.11
C TYR A 215 38.88 4.85 -9.76
N PHE A 216 38.13 5.64 -9.00
CA PHE A 216 37.52 5.16 -7.77
C PHE A 216 36.54 4.01 -8.01
N LEU A 217 35.76 4.07 -9.09
CA LEU A 217 34.84 3.00 -9.47
C LEU A 217 35.56 1.73 -9.93
N HIS A 218 36.61 1.88 -10.73
CA HIS A 218 37.28 0.76 -11.39
C HIS A 218 38.31 0.08 -10.50
N TYR A 219 39.19 0.86 -9.87
CA TYR A 219 40.29 0.31 -9.07
C TYR A 219 39.95 0.10 -7.60
N MET A 220 39.15 0.99 -7.02
CA MET A 220 38.77 0.90 -5.60
C MET A 220 37.42 0.25 -5.40
N LEU A 221 36.66 -0.01 -6.47
CA LEU A 221 35.31 -0.62 -6.43
C LEU A 221 34.32 0.12 -5.51
N ILE A 222 34.53 1.43 -5.31
CA ILE A 222 33.67 2.28 -4.48
C ILE A 222 32.37 2.56 -5.25
N ARG A 223 31.22 2.44 -4.60
CA ARG A 223 29.95 2.71 -5.26
C ARG A 223 29.75 4.20 -5.55
N PRO A 224 29.04 4.60 -6.64
CA PRO A 224 28.84 6.01 -6.99
C PRO A 224 28.26 6.84 -5.84
N LYS A 225 27.33 6.29 -5.03
CA LYS A 225 26.77 6.96 -3.86
C LYS A 225 27.78 7.17 -2.71
N GLU A 226 28.77 6.33 -2.62
CA GLU A 226 29.86 6.44 -1.63
C GLU A 226 30.86 7.50 -2.08
N ILE A 227 31.21 7.52 -3.37
CA ILE A 227 32.07 8.56 -3.95
C ILE A 227 31.48 9.95 -3.75
N ALA A 228 30.16 10.12 -3.97
CA ALA A 228 29.47 11.39 -3.75
C ALA A 228 29.48 11.88 -2.28
N LYS A 229 29.86 11.03 -1.32
CA LYS A 229 29.97 11.35 0.10
C LYS A 229 31.41 11.47 0.59
N LEU A 230 32.40 11.11 -0.25
CA LEU A 230 33.82 11.24 0.09
C LEU A 230 34.18 12.69 0.35
N ARG A 231 34.91 12.94 1.45
CA ARG A 231 35.53 14.20 1.77
C ARG A 231 37.04 14.08 1.57
N LEU A 232 37.73 15.18 1.36
CA LEU A 232 39.19 15.18 1.23
C LEU A 232 39.91 14.56 2.39
N CYS A 233 39.38 14.68 3.63
CA CYS A 233 39.92 14.05 4.81
C CYS A 233 39.79 12.52 4.84
N ASP A 234 38.92 11.95 4.02
CA ASP A 234 38.75 10.50 3.91
C ASP A 234 39.77 9.88 2.94
N ILE A 235 40.55 10.70 2.25
CA ILE A 235 41.60 10.29 1.32
C ILE A 235 42.96 10.47 2.04
N CYS A 236 43.42 9.40 2.68
CA CYS A 236 44.80 9.37 3.22
C CYS A 236 45.79 9.18 2.05
N CYS A 237 46.50 10.24 1.70
CA CYS A 237 47.71 10.10 0.89
C CYS A 237 48.82 9.63 1.85
N LEU A 238 49.16 8.33 1.85
CA LEU A 238 50.38 7.83 2.42
C LEU A 238 51.52 8.28 1.49
N PHE A 239 52.20 9.36 1.85
CA PHE A 239 53.49 9.72 1.28
C PHE A 239 54.59 9.02 2.06
#